data_5e6a3a4da1a727a27c701a205b796f82
#
_entry.id   5e6a3a4da1a727a27c701a205b796f82
#
_cell.length_a   1.000
_cell.length_b   1.000
_cell.length_c   1.000
_cell.angle_alpha   90.00
_cell.angle_beta   90.00
_cell.angle_gamma   90.00
#
_symmetry.space_group_name_H-M   'P 1'
#
loop_
_entity.id
_entity.type
_entity.pdbx_description
1 polymer ?
#
loop_
_entity_poly.entity_id
_entity_poly.type
_entity_poly.pdbx_seq_one_letter_code
_entity_poly.pdbx_strand_id
1 'polypeptide(L)'
;SDVYKRQIVYRNNGEIVVNRPKELLQNLDEIPSPYENLDPKEYENRIVYYETSRGCPFNCQYCLSSTLKGLRYFSIDRVKKDLKALIDARVSQIKFIDRTFNANKKFAKEIMNFLMENDNDYTTYHFEVTAHLLDDDMLEFLSNCKEGLFQFEIGVQTTNQKVLDAVGRRDDFTKLSKVVKKIASYRNIHQHLDLIAGLPYEDYASFENSFNDVFNLGIEHLQLGFLKMIKGTGVRKTANEHGYKYKDYPPYEFLYNNYISY
;
A
#
# COMPACT_ATOMS: atom_id res chain seq x y z
N SER A 1 3.52 29.90 15.33
CA SER A 1 4.08 29.10 16.25
C SER A 1 3.21 28.12 17.02
N ASP A 2 1.97 28.42 17.47
CA ASP A 2 1.13 27.41 18.15
C ASP A 2 0.63 26.29 17.26
N VAL A 3 0.60 26.51 15.95
CA VAL A 3 0.18 25.50 14.95
C VAL A 3 1.11 24.29 14.95
N TYR A 4 2.41 24.48 15.19
CA TYR A 4 3.39 23.38 15.20
C TYR A 4 3.37 22.56 16.49
N LYS A 5 2.79 23.08 17.58
CA LYS A 5 2.76 22.39 18.88
C LYS A 5 1.55 21.46 19.05
N ARG A 6 0.54 21.53 18.18
CA ARG A 6 -0.74 20.81 18.38
C ARG A 6 -0.70 19.29 18.18
N GLN A 7 0.38 18.74 17.64
CA GLN A 7 0.49 17.30 17.37
C GLN A 7 1.70 16.66 18.04
N ILE A 8 2.43 17.39 18.86
CA ILE A 8 3.66 16.93 19.46
C ILE A 8 3.48 16.53 20.92
N VAL A 9 4.30 15.59 21.31
CA VAL A 9 4.58 15.27 22.72
C VAL A 9 5.95 15.86 23.03
N TYR A 10 6.04 16.66 24.06
CA TYR A 10 7.29 17.33 24.43
C TYR A 10 7.46 17.38 25.92
N ARG A 11 8.70 17.59 26.38
CA ARG A 11 9.01 17.78 27.80
C ARG A 11 9.02 19.27 28.12
N ASN A 12 8.26 19.64 29.12
CA ASN A 12 8.25 21.00 29.67
C ASN A 12 8.51 20.93 31.18
N ASN A 13 9.59 21.56 31.66
CA ASN A 13 9.98 21.57 33.08
C ASN A 13 9.95 20.18 33.75
N GLY A 14 10.39 19.13 33.02
CA GLY A 14 10.43 17.75 33.52
C GLY A 14 9.14 16.94 33.28
N GLU A 15 8.02 17.57 33.03
CA GLU A 15 6.75 16.92 32.74
C GLU A 15 6.55 16.61 31.25
N ILE A 16 5.87 15.50 30.95
CA ILE A 16 5.50 15.13 29.56
C ILE A 16 4.17 15.81 29.23
N VAL A 17 4.20 16.71 28.27
CA VAL A 17 3.01 17.40 27.75
C VAL A 17 2.59 16.74 26.44
N VAL A 18 1.35 16.29 26.37
CA VAL A 18 0.73 15.70 25.18
C VAL A 18 -0.30 16.68 24.63
N ASN A 19 -0.04 17.25 23.47
CA ASN A 19 -1.00 18.13 22.83
C ASN A 19 -2.14 17.37 22.19
N ARG A 20 -3.31 18.01 22.10
CA ARG A 20 -4.48 17.42 21.43
C ARG A 20 -4.16 17.14 19.96
N PRO A 21 -4.61 15.98 19.41
CA PRO A 21 -4.51 15.72 18.00
C PRO A 21 -5.16 16.84 17.18
N LYS A 22 -4.55 17.19 16.06
CA LYS A 22 -5.18 18.11 15.09
C LYS A 22 -6.30 17.33 14.34
N GLU A 23 -7.38 18.01 14.02
CA GLU A 23 -8.39 17.47 13.12
C GLU A 23 -7.79 17.15 11.75
N LEU A 24 -8.29 16.10 11.12
CA LEU A 24 -7.83 15.70 9.81
C LEU A 24 -8.27 16.74 8.78
N LEU A 25 -7.31 17.20 7.97
CA LEU A 25 -7.58 18.09 6.86
C LEU A 25 -8.54 17.39 5.88
N GLN A 26 -9.70 17.99 5.62
CA GLN A 26 -10.71 17.39 4.75
C GLN A 26 -10.41 17.64 3.27
N ASN A 27 -10.04 18.87 2.92
CA ASN A 27 -9.62 19.22 1.58
C ASN A 27 -8.10 19.07 1.46
N LEU A 28 -7.62 18.04 0.75
CA LEU A 28 -6.19 17.82 0.59
C LEU A 28 -5.52 18.82 -0.36
N ASP A 29 -6.29 19.50 -1.22
CA ASP A 29 -5.75 20.48 -2.16
C ASP A 29 -5.23 21.76 -1.46
N GLU A 30 -5.58 21.96 -0.18
CA GLU A 30 -4.96 23.01 0.65
C GLU A 30 -3.46 22.77 0.92
N ILE A 31 -2.98 21.55 0.68
CA ILE A 31 -1.56 21.21 0.82
C ILE A 31 -0.84 21.65 -0.46
N PRO A 32 0.16 22.54 -0.38
CA PRO A 32 0.95 22.92 -1.55
C PRO A 32 1.57 21.73 -2.28
N SER A 33 1.62 21.77 -3.61
CA SER A 33 2.31 20.71 -4.36
C SER A 33 3.82 20.82 -4.18
N PRO A 34 4.52 19.72 -3.87
CA PRO A 34 5.96 19.72 -3.93
C PRO A 34 6.49 19.74 -5.38
N TYR A 35 5.62 19.55 -6.37
CA TYR A 35 5.97 19.44 -7.79
C TYR A 35 5.61 20.70 -8.60
N GLU A 36 5.08 21.76 -7.97
CA GLU A 36 4.62 22.97 -8.67
C GLU A 36 5.77 23.76 -9.33
N ASN A 37 6.96 23.72 -8.71
CA ASN A 37 8.17 24.40 -9.21
C ASN A 37 9.32 23.42 -9.38
N LEU A 38 9.04 22.29 -9.98
CA LEU A 38 9.98 21.19 -10.16
C LEU A 38 11.09 21.58 -11.14
N ASP A 39 12.36 21.43 -10.75
CA ASP A 39 13.48 21.49 -11.69
C ASP A 39 13.62 20.10 -12.36
N PRO A 40 13.34 19.96 -13.67
CA PRO A 40 13.41 18.69 -14.38
C PRO A 40 14.74 17.95 -14.19
N LYS A 41 15.85 18.68 -14.11
CA LYS A 41 17.19 18.09 -13.94
C LYS A 41 17.40 17.35 -12.62
N GLU A 42 16.68 17.77 -11.56
CA GLU A 42 16.76 17.11 -10.26
C GLU A 42 15.97 15.81 -10.22
N TYR A 43 14.99 15.64 -11.11
CA TYR A 43 14.08 14.50 -11.11
C TYR A 43 14.31 13.51 -12.25
N GLU A 44 15.04 13.89 -13.26
CA GLU A 44 15.39 13.01 -14.39
C GLU A 44 16.05 11.71 -13.89
N ASN A 45 15.63 10.57 -14.41
CA ASN A 45 16.10 9.24 -14.04
C ASN A 45 15.90 8.84 -12.57
N ARG A 46 15.01 9.53 -11.83
CA ARG A 46 14.71 9.18 -10.43
C ARG A 46 13.38 8.45 -10.28
N ILE A 47 13.28 7.69 -9.18
CA ILE A 47 12.02 7.17 -8.68
C ILE A 47 11.41 8.25 -7.80
N VAL A 48 10.15 8.61 -8.08
CA VAL A 48 9.39 9.63 -7.33
C VAL A 48 8.22 8.97 -6.64
N TYR A 49 8.03 9.27 -5.35
CA TYR A 49 6.88 8.83 -4.58
C TYR A 49 5.76 9.86 -4.68
N TYR A 50 4.56 9.40 -5.05
CA TYR A 50 3.39 10.28 -5.22
C TYR A 50 2.18 9.70 -4.50
N GLU A 51 1.38 10.55 -3.83
CA GLU A 51 0.12 10.13 -3.22
C GLU A 51 -1.07 10.84 -3.88
N THR A 52 -2.12 10.08 -4.20
CA THR A 52 -3.38 10.64 -4.70
C THR A 52 -4.45 10.68 -3.62
N SER A 53 -4.24 9.93 -2.54
CA SER A 53 -5.18 9.83 -1.42
C SER A 53 -4.48 9.57 -0.10
N ARG A 54 -5.13 9.93 1.00
CA ARG A 54 -4.70 9.65 2.37
C ARG A 54 -5.72 8.82 3.12
N GLY A 55 -5.27 7.73 3.72
CA GLY A 55 -6.07 6.77 4.46
C GLY A 55 -6.22 5.45 3.72
N CYS A 56 -7.02 4.56 4.29
CA CYS A 56 -7.32 3.25 3.71
C CYS A 56 -8.74 2.84 4.12
N PRO A 57 -9.54 2.23 3.22
CA PRO A 57 -10.89 1.78 3.58
C PRO A 57 -10.88 0.49 4.41
N PHE A 58 -9.74 -0.18 4.51
CA PHE A 58 -9.59 -1.45 5.23
C PHE A 58 -9.06 -1.26 6.64
N ASN A 59 -9.26 -2.28 7.49
CA ASN A 59 -8.89 -2.27 8.89
C ASN A 59 -7.96 -3.45 9.26
N CYS A 60 -6.98 -3.74 8.41
CA CYS A 60 -6.04 -4.83 8.64
C CYS A 60 -5.23 -4.58 9.91
N GLN A 61 -5.29 -5.51 10.87
CA GLN A 61 -4.78 -5.33 12.23
C GLN A 61 -3.25 -5.23 12.30
N TYR A 62 -2.52 -5.71 11.30
CA TYR A 62 -1.07 -5.57 11.20
C TYR A 62 -0.63 -4.24 10.58
N CYS A 63 -1.55 -3.51 9.93
CA CYS A 63 -1.22 -2.32 9.15
C CYS A 63 -1.38 -1.04 9.96
N LEU A 64 -0.41 -0.13 9.86
CA LEU A 64 -0.48 1.19 10.50
C LEU A 64 -1.63 2.03 9.93
N SER A 65 -2.01 1.83 8.68
CA SER A 65 -3.11 2.57 8.04
C SER A 65 -4.47 2.33 8.70
N SER A 66 -4.66 1.22 9.43
CA SER A 66 -5.86 0.96 10.22
C SER A 66 -6.05 1.92 11.40
N THR A 67 -4.99 2.61 11.80
CA THR A 67 -5.03 3.60 12.90
C THR A 67 -5.61 4.95 12.48
N LEU A 68 -5.67 5.22 11.17
CA LEU A 68 -6.22 6.44 10.57
C LEU A 68 -7.55 6.15 9.91
N LYS A 69 -8.62 6.77 10.40
CA LYS A 69 -9.96 6.60 9.82
C LYS A 69 -10.18 7.53 8.65
N GLY A 70 -10.95 7.03 7.68
CA GLY A 70 -11.38 7.78 6.51
C GLY A 70 -10.37 7.74 5.35
N LEU A 71 -10.92 7.92 4.16
CA LEU A 71 -10.18 7.99 2.91
C LEU A 71 -10.51 9.32 2.26
N ARG A 72 -9.49 10.11 1.94
CA ARG A 72 -9.60 11.45 1.36
C ARG A 72 -8.72 11.52 0.14
N TYR A 73 -9.18 12.19 -0.90
CA TYR A 73 -8.50 12.31 -2.18
C TYR A 73 -8.06 13.74 -2.43
N PHE A 74 -6.96 13.92 -3.12
CA PHE A 74 -6.70 15.14 -3.87
C PHE A 74 -7.69 15.23 -5.03
N SER A 75 -7.96 16.46 -5.53
CA SER A 75 -8.78 16.59 -6.73
C SER A 75 -8.09 15.97 -7.93
N ILE A 76 -8.90 15.46 -8.86
CA ILE A 76 -8.37 14.83 -10.08
C ILE A 76 -7.55 15.82 -10.92
N ASP A 77 -7.95 17.09 -10.96
CA ASP A 77 -7.24 18.15 -11.70
C ASP A 77 -5.86 18.41 -11.11
N ARG A 78 -5.78 18.45 -9.76
CA ARG A 78 -4.51 18.57 -9.06
C ARG A 78 -3.59 17.38 -9.35
N VAL A 79 -4.12 16.16 -9.27
CA VAL A 79 -3.36 14.92 -9.53
C VAL A 79 -2.85 14.93 -10.97
N LYS A 80 -3.68 15.24 -11.96
CA LYS A 80 -3.28 15.31 -13.37
C LYS A 80 -2.20 16.36 -13.62
N LYS A 81 -2.33 17.55 -12.99
CA LYS A 81 -1.31 18.62 -13.09
C LYS A 81 0.05 18.17 -12.57
N ASP A 82 0.08 17.56 -11.38
CA ASP A 82 1.31 17.10 -10.75
C ASP A 82 1.95 15.95 -11.55
N LEU A 83 1.14 14.97 -11.99
CA LEU A 83 1.62 13.84 -12.80
C LEU A 83 2.18 14.31 -14.15
N LYS A 84 1.52 15.29 -14.80
CA LYS A 84 2.03 15.85 -16.06
C LYS A 84 3.40 16.49 -15.87
N ALA A 85 3.60 17.26 -14.80
CA ALA A 85 4.90 17.85 -14.50
C ALA A 85 6.00 16.78 -14.30
N LEU A 86 5.69 15.65 -13.62
CA LEU A 86 6.63 14.55 -13.42
C LEU A 86 6.93 13.79 -14.72
N ILE A 87 5.93 13.57 -15.57
CA ILE A 87 6.09 12.94 -16.89
C ILE A 87 7.00 13.81 -17.79
N ASP A 88 6.76 15.12 -17.81
CA ASP A 88 7.55 16.08 -18.60
C ASP A 88 9.00 16.18 -18.08
N ALA A 89 9.21 16.00 -16.76
CA ALA A 89 10.53 15.94 -16.15
C ALA A 89 11.25 14.59 -16.38
N ARG A 90 10.63 13.62 -17.09
CA ARG A 90 11.20 12.32 -17.43
C ARG A 90 11.70 11.54 -16.21
N VAL A 91 10.90 11.49 -15.14
CA VAL A 91 11.19 10.60 -14.01
C VAL A 91 11.16 9.16 -14.48
N SER A 92 12.04 8.30 -13.94
CA SER A 92 12.10 6.89 -14.39
C SER A 92 10.89 6.08 -13.94
N GLN A 93 10.43 6.34 -12.72
CA GLN A 93 9.24 5.67 -12.17
C GLN A 93 8.50 6.60 -11.22
N ILE A 94 7.16 6.59 -11.29
CA ILE A 94 6.28 7.17 -10.27
C ILE A 94 5.72 6.02 -9.45
N LYS A 95 6.11 5.95 -8.17
CA LYS A 95 5.59 4.97 -7.22
C LYS A 95 4.46 5.62 -6.41
N PHE A 96 3.22 5.19 -6.67
CA PHE A 96 2.06 5.61 -5.90
C PHE A 96 2.10 4.96 -4.51
N ILE A 97 2.04 5.80 -3.47
CA ILE A 97 2.08 5.37 -2.07
C ILE A 97 0.70 5.36 -1.41
N ASP A 98 -0.35 5.43 -2.22
CA ASP A 98 -1.72 5.20 -1.81
C ASP A 98 -1.86 3.79 -1.23
N ARG A 99 -2.43 3.67 -0.03
CA ARG A 99 -2.55 2.38 0.66
C ARG A 99 -3.47 1.37 -0.03
N THR A 100 -4.31 1.84 -0.93
CA THR A 100 -5.15 1.05 -1.83
C THR A 100 -5.56 1.99 -2.97
N PHE A 101 -4.77 2.06 -4.00
CA PHE A 101 -4.98 2.99 -5.11
C PHE A 101 -6.35 2.82 -5.77
N ASN A 102 -6.79 1.58 -5.94
CA ASN A 102 -8.07 1.25 -6.57
C ASN A 102 -9.27 1.21 -5.63
N ALA A 103 -9.19 1.84 -4.44
CA ALA A 103 -10.30 1.94 -3.49
C ALA A 103 -11.51 2.68 -4.07
N ASN A 104 -11.27 3.65 -4.97
CA ASN A 104 -12.31 4.28 -5.78
C ASN A 104 -12.02 3.94 -7.26
N LYS A 105 -12.80 3.01 -7.79
CA LYS A 105 -12.63 2.49 -9.17
C LYS A 105 -12.65 3.61 -10.23
N LYS A 106 -13.62 4.55 -10.13
CA LYS A 106 -13.75 5.63 -11.12
C LYS A 106 -12.52 6.55 -11.10
N PHE A 107 -12.08 6.93 -9.92
CA PHE A 107 -10.91 7.78 -9.73
C PHE A 107 -9.63 7.08 -10.23
N ALA A 108 -9.43 5.81 -9.86
CA ALA A 108 -8.27 5.04 -10.30
C ALA A 108 -8.24 4.86 -11.83
N LYS A 109 -9.38 4.51 -12.45
CA LYS A 109 -9.50 4.35 -13.90
C LYS A 109 -9.21 5.66 -14.64
N GLU A 110 -9.67 6.79 -14.12
CA GLU A 110 -9.43 8.10 -14.72
C GLU A 110 -7.94 8.50 -14.66
N ILE A 111 -7.25 8.22 -13.54
CA ILE A 111 -5.81 8.47 -13.45
C ILE A 111 -5.04 7.53 -14.38
N MET A 112 -5.32 6.24 -14.36
CA MET A 112 -4.65 5.27 -15.24
C MET A 112 -4.84 5.62 -16.71
N ASN A 113 -6.05 6.03 -17.12
CA ASN A 113 -6.31 6.48 -18.49
C ASN A 113 -5.47 7.71 -18.84
N PHE A 114 -5.41 8.70 -17.96
CA PHE A 114 -4.57 9.89 -18.16
C PHE A 114 -3.09 9.52 -18.33
N LEU A 115 -2.59 8.55 -17.57
CA LEU A 115 -1.20 8.08 -17.69
C LEU A 115 -0.95 7.36 -19.02
N MET A 116 -1.92 6.56 -19.50
CA MET A 116 -1.84 5.91 -20.81
C MET A 116 -1.84 6.93 -21.96
N GLU A 117 -2.69 7.96 -21.87
CA GLU A 117 -2.78 9.04 -22.87
C GLU A 117 -1.53 9.95 -22.90
N ASN A 118 -0.80 10.04 -21.80
CA ASN A 118 0.42 10.84 -21.66
C ASN A 118 1.69 10.00 -21.54
N ASP A 119 1.66 8.75 -22.02
CA ASP A 119 2.84 7.89 -22.04
C ASP A 119 3.97 8.55 -22.86
N ASN A 120 5.14 8.67 -22.24
CA ASN A 120 6.34 9.25 -22.84
C ASN A 120 7.39 8.19 -23.25
N ASP A 121 6.98 6.89 -23.31
CA ASP A 121 7.84 5.74 -23.61
C ASP A 121 9.03 5.55 -22.64
N TYR A 122 8.96 6.16 -21.46
CA TYR A 122 10.06 6.14 -20.50
C TYR A 122 9.62 5.98 -19.05
N THR A 123 8.63 6.76 -18.59
CA THR A 123 8.16 6.75 -17.21
C THR A 123 7.26 5.53 -16.96
N THR A 124 7.53 4.78 -15.91
CA THR A 124 6.70 3.66 -15.47
C THR A 124 5.94 3.99 -14.18
N TYR A 125 4.86 3.27 -13.91
CA TYR A 125 3.98 3.56 -12.78
C TYR A 125 3.76 2.32 -11.92
N HIS A 126 4.00 2.46 -10.62
CA HIS A 126 3.84 1.39 -9.64
C HIS A 126 2.68 1.73 -8.69
N PHE A 127 1.73 0.79 -8.53
CA PHE A 127 0.54 0.97 -7.71
C PHE A 127 0.39 -0.14 -6.67
N GLU A 128 0.02 0.23 -5.43
CA GLU A 128 -0.49 -0.72 -4.45
C GLU A 128 -2.00 -0.93 -4.69
N VAL A 129 -2.39 -2.12 -5.12
CA VAL A 129 -3.78 -2.43 -5.49
C VAL A 129 -4.34 -3.60 -4.68
N THR A 130 -5.65 -3.59 -4.50
CA THR A 130 -6.39 -4.70 -3.89
C THR A 130 -7.11 -5.48 -4.99
N ALA A 131 -6.73 -6.75 -5.18
CA ALA A 131 -7.17 -7.56 -6.31
C ALA A 131 -8.70 -7.74 -6.37
N HIS A 132 -9.39 -7.96 -5.25
CA HIS A 132 -10.84 -8.17 -5.25
C HIS A 132 -11.67 -6.92 -5.64
N LEU A 133 -11.02 -5.75 -5.75
CA LEU A 133 -11.65 -4.52 -6.26
C LEU A 133 -11.47 -4.34 -7.77
N LEU A 134 -10.73 -5.23 -8.43
CA LEU A 134 -10.58 -5.25 -9.89
C LEU A 134 -11.67 -6.13 -10.49
N ASP A 135 -12.76 -5.52 -10.92
CA ASP A 135 -13.86 -6.20 -11.61
C ASP A 135 -13.58 -6.36 -13.12
N ASP A 136 -14.49 -7.04 -13.83
CA ASP A 136 -14.32 -7.36 -15.23
C ASP A 136 -14.12 -6.13 -16.12
N ASP A 137 -14.83 -5.01 -15.85
CA ASP A 137 -14.65 -3.75 -16.59
C ASP A 137 -13.26 -3.14 -16.37
N MET A 138 -12.73 -3.26 -15.15
CA MET A 138 -11.37 -2.79 -14.87
C MET A 138 -10.33 -3.71 -15.47
N LEU A 139 -10.55 -5.02 -15.45
CA LEU A 139 -9.68 -6.00 -16.10
C LEU A 139 -9.64 -5.82 -17.62
N GLU A 140 -10.80 -5.59 -18.25
CA GLU A 140 -10.88 -5.29 -19.69
C GLU A 140 -10.13 -3.99 -20.02
N PHE A 141 -10.32 -2.94 -19.22
CA PHE A 141 -9.55 -1.69 -19.36
C PHE A 141 -8.04 -1.93 -19.28
N LEU A 142 -7.58 -2.70 -18.28
CA LEU A 142 -6.17 -3.01 -18.07
C LEU A 142 -5.56 -3.88 -19.18
N SER A 143 -6.37 -4.69 -19.88
CA SER A 143 -5.89 -5.49 -21.01
C SER A 143 -5.37 -4.65 -22.19
N ASN A 144 -5.79 -3.38 -22.27
CA ASN A 144 -5.36 -2.44 -23.31
C ASN A 144 -4.14 -1.60 -22.91
N CYS A 145 -3.59 -1.81 -21.72
CA CYS A 145 -2.41 -1.10 -21.28
C CYS A 145 -1.17 -1.55 -22.04
N LYS A 146 -0.28 -0.61 -22.34
CA LYS A 146 1.03 -0.91 -22.94
C LYS A 146 1.86 -1.79 -22.00
N GLU A 147 2.58 -2.76 -22.56
CA GLU A 147 3.50 -3.61 -21.82
C GLU A 147 4.54 -2.80 -21.05
N GLY A 148 4.71 -3.12 -19.75
CA GLY A 148 5.68 -2.51 -18.85
C GLY A 148 5.30 -1.12 -18.34
N LEU A 149 4.20 -0.52 -18.80
CA LEU A 149 3.77 0.80 -18.31
C LEU A 149 3.36 0.76 -16.85
N PHE A 150 2.60 -0.27 -16.44
CA PHE A 150 2.10 -0.43 -15.08
C PHE A 150 2.73 -1.62 -14.36
N GLN A 151 2.91 -1.44 -13.06
CA GLN A 151 3.36 -2.45 -12.12
C GLN A 151 2.43 -2.45 -10.90
N PHE A 152 1.96 -3.63 -10.51
CA PHE A 152 1.05 -3.79 -9.37
C PHE A 152 1.72 -4.51 -8.22
N GLU A 153 1.64 -3.93 -7.03
CA GLU A 153 1.93 -4.58 -5.76
C GLU A 153 0.61 -5.02 -5.13
N ILE A 154 0.45 -6.32 -4.90
CA ILE A 154 -0.79 -6.95 -4.45
C ILE A 154 -0.51 -7.73 -3.17
N GLY A 155 -0.96 -7.21 -2.04
CA GLY A 155 -0.84 -7.93 -0.79
C GLY A 155 -1.76 -9.15 -0.75
N VAL A 156 -1.22 -10.35 -0.69
CA VAL A 156 -1.93 -11.59 -0.37
C VAL A 156 -1.91 -11.83 1.14
N GLN A 157 -0.74 -11.70 1.72
CA GLN A 157 -0.37 -11.85 3.13
C GLN A 157 -0.35 -13.32 3.59
N THR A 158 -1.41 -14.06 3.37
CA THR A 158 -1.60 -15.49 3.63
C THR A 158 -2.76 -16.00 2.79
N THR A 159 -2.81 -17.31 2.51
CA THR A 159 -3.97 -17.97 1.88
C THR A 159 -4.89 -18.65 2.90
N ASN A 160 -4.51 -18.62 4.17
CA ASN A 160 -5.28 -19.20 5.27
C ASN A 160 -6.42 -18.25 5.71
N GLN A 161 -7.67 -18.64 5.44
CA GLN A 161 -8.85 -17.82 5.75
C GLN A 161 -8.97 -17.49 7.25
N LYS A 162 -8.64 -18.44 8.15
CA LYS A 162 -8.67 -18.20 9.60
C LYS A 162 -7.72 -17.06 10.00
N VAL A 163 -6.55 -17.01 9.37
CA VAL A 163 -5.55 -15.96 9.62
C VAL A 163 -6.03 -14.63 9.06
N LEU A 164 -6.57 -14.60 7.83
CA LEU A 164 -7.15 -13.40 7.22
C LEU A 164 -8.26 -12.81 8.11
N ASP A 165 -9.16 -13.66 8.60
CA ASP A 165 -10.26 -13.24 9.49
C ASP A 165 -9.72 -12.65 10.80
N ALA A 166 -8.72 -13.29 11.40
CA ALA A 166 -8.10 -12.85 12.65
C ALA A 166 -7.42 -11.49 12.55
N VAL A 167 -6.83 -11.19 11.39
CA VAL A 167 -6.20 -9.88 11.14
C VAL A 167 -7.14 -8.85 10.51
N GLY A 168 -8.43 -9.17 10.40
CA GLY A 168 -9.45 -8.27 9.86
C GLY A 168 -9.28 -7.94 8.37
N ARG A 169 -8.64 -8.84 7.63
CA ARG A 169 -8.46 -8.72 6.18
C ARG A 169 -9.56 -9.49 5.46
N ARG A 170 -10.48 -8.77 4.84
CA ARG A 170 -11.58 -9.33 4.06
C ARG A 170 -11.12 -9.65 2.65
N ASP A 171 -10.40 -10.74 2.49
CA ASP A 171 -9.92 -11.20 1.19
C ASP A 171 -10.30 -12.67 1.00
N ASP A 172 -10.31 -13.11 -0.26
CA ASP A 172 -10.60 -14.48 -0.67
C ASP A 172 -9.54 -14.87 -1.71
N PHE A 173 -8.67 -15.80 -1.34
CA PHE A 173 -7.59 -16.23 -2.22
C PHE A 173 -8.08 -16.82 -3.54
N THR A 174 -9.24 -17.47 -3.56
CA THR A 174 -9.82 -17.99 -4.79
C THR A 174 -10.18 -16.90 -5.79
N LYS A 175 -10.71 -15.77 -5.30
CA LYS A 175 -11.00 -14.60 -6.15
C LYS A 175 -9.72 -13.88 -6.55
N LEU A 176 -8.83 -13.65 -5.59
CA LEU A 176 -7.54 -13.01 -5.83
C LEU A 176 -6.75 -13.75 -6.90
N SER A 177 -6.62 -15.07 -6.79
CA SER A 177 -5.86 -15.89 -7.74
C SER A 177 -6.44 -15.84 -9.16
N LYS A 178 -7.78 -15.76 -9.32
CA LYS A 178 -8.42 -15.57 -10.62
C LYS A 178 -8.03 -14.24 -11.25
N VAL A 179 -8.07 -13.15 -10.47
CA VAL A 179 -7.71 -11.81 -10.94
C VAL A 179 -6.24 -11.77 -11.33
N VAL A 180 -5.34 -12.26 -10.47
CA VAL A 180 -3.90 -12.32 -10.72
C VAL A 180 -3.58 -13.09 -12.00
N LYS A 181 -4.16 -14.31 -12.17
CA LYS A 181 -3.99 -15.11 -13.40
C LYS A 181 -4.54 -14.41 -14.63
N LYS A 182 -5.65 -13.69 -14.49
CA LYS A 182 -6.24 -12.94 -15.60
C LYS A 182 -5.32 -11.81 -16.06
N ILE A 183 -4.76 -11.02 -15.12
CA ILE A 183 -3.78 -9.97 -15.43
C ILE A 183 -2.51 -10.59 -16.04
N ALA A 184 -2.00 -11.69 -15.48
CA ALA A 184 -0.83 -12.39 -16.03
C ALA A 184 -1.04 -12.85 -17.47
N SER A 185 -2.29 -13.25 -17.83
CA SER A 185 -2.61 -13.65 -19.20
C SER A 185 -2.51 -12.53 -20.24
N TYR A 186 -2.58 -11.27 -19.82
CA TYR A 186 -2.40 -10.11 -20.70
C TYR A 186 -0.92 -9.84 -21.04
N ARG A 187 0.02 -10.26 -20.18
CA ARG A 187 1.47 -10.07 -20.34
C ARG A 187 1.93 -8.62 -20.47
N ASN A 188 1.15 -7.69 -19.95
CA ASN A 188 1.42 -6.25 -20.08
C ASN A 188 1.66 -5.53 -18.75
N ILE A 189 1.28 -6.15 -17.63
CA ILE A 189 1.41 -5.57 -16.29
C ILE A 189 2.27 -6.49 -15.43
N HIS A 190 3.34 -5.96 -14.89
CA HIS A 190 4.21 -6.65 -13.94
C HIS A 190 3.53 -6.75 -12.58
N GLN A 191 3.54 -7.94 -11.97
CA GLN A 191 2.87 -8.18 -10.70
C GLN A 191 3.86 -8.58 -9.61
N HIS A 192 3.76 -7.90 -8.45
CA HIS A 192 4.39 -8.29 -7.20
C HIS A 192 3.33 -8.80 -6.23
N LEU A 193 3.52 -9.98 -5.67
CA LEU A 193 2.66 -10.50 -4.62
C LEU A 193 3.41 -10.58 -3.30
N ASP A 194 2.74 -10.20 -2.20
CA ASP A 194 3.35 -10.13 -0.88
C ASP A 194 2.75 -11.14 0.09
N LEU A 195 3.63 -11.82 0.85
CA LEU A 195 3.29 -12.65 1.99
C LEU A 195 3.91 -12.10 3.27
N ILE A 196 3.23 -12.31 4.41
CA ILE A 196 3.73 -11.93 5.74
C ILE A 196 3.84 -13.15 6.62
N ALA A 197 5.05 -13.53 6.98
CA ALA A 197 5.31 -14.55 7.98
C ALA A 197 5.11 -14.03 9.41
N GLY A 198 4.53 -14.83 10.29
CA GLY A 198 4.34 -14.52 11.70
C GLY A 198 2.99 -13.91 12.06
N LEU A 199 1.98 -14.00 11.21
CA LEU A 199 0.62 -13.60 11.51
C LEU A 199 0.01 -14.50 12.63
N PRO A 200 -0.99 -14.02 13.40
CA PRO A 200 -1.63 -14.82 14.44
C PRO A 200 -2.34 -16.04 13.83
N TYR A 201 -2.31 -17.18 14.52
CA TYR A 201 -2.87 -18.48 14.10
C TYR A 201 -2.22 -19.14 12.87
N GLU A 202 -1.08 -18.64 12.41
CA GLU A 202 -0.35 -19.19 11.28
C GLU A 202 0.92 -19.89 11.77
N ASP A 203 0.95 -21.21 11.67
CA ASP A 203 2.15 -22.02 11.91
C ASP A 203 2.98 -22.17 10.63
N TYR A 204 4.13 -22.83 10.75
CA TYR A 204 5.04 -23.03 9.63
C TYR A 204 4.38 -23.76 8.46
N ALA A 205 3.63 -24.83 8.73
CA ALA A 205 2.97 -25.62 7.68
C ALA A 205 1.90 -24.81 6.93
N SER A 206 1.14 -23.97 7.66
CA SER A 206 0.17 -23.04 7.07
C SER A 206 0.85 -21.98 6.20
N PHE A 207 1.97 -21.41 6.68
CA PHE A 207 2.73 -20.44 5.89
C PHE A 207 3.38 -21.08 4.66
N GLU A 208 3.92 -22.29 4.76
CA GLU A 208 4.45 -23.06 3.64
C GLU A 208 3.38 -23.32 2.57
N ASN A 209 2.16 -23.68 2.99
CA ASN A 209 1.03 -23.80 2.07
C ASN A 209 0.72 -22.46 1.38
N SER A 210 0.68 -21.35 2.12
CA SER A 210 0.46 -20.01 1.56
C SER A 210 1.54 -19.64 0.56
N PHE A 211 2.81 -19.97 0.87
CA PHE A 211 3.92 -19.76 -0.07
C PHE A 211 3.73 -20.57 -1.36
N ASN A 212 3.45 -21.86 -1.24
CA ASN A 212 3.27 -22.75 -2.38
C ASN A 212 2.07 -22.34 -3.25
N ASP A 213 0.96 -21.97 -2.63
CA ASP A 213 -0.24 -21.49 -3.32
C ASP A 213 0.08 -20.25 -4.19
N VAL A 214 0.79 -19.26 -3.62
CA VAL A 214 1.14 -18.04 -4.33
C VAL A 214 2.25 -18.26 -5.34
N PHE A 215 3.28 -19.04 -5.02
CA PHE A 215 4.36 -19.40 -5.93
C PHE A 215 3.85 -20.09 -7.19
N ASN A 216 2.86 -21.00 -7.04
CA ASN A 216 2.24 -21.73 -8.14
C ASN A 216 1.33 -20.85 -9.03
N LEU A 217 1.11 -19.57 -8.70
CA LEU A 217 0.46 -18.64 -9.62
C LEU A 217 1.38 -18.27 -10.81
N GLY A 218 2.69 -18.47 -10.67
CA GLY A 218 3.68 -18.24 -11.73
C GLY A 218 3.84 -16.77 -12.09
N ILE A 219 3.73 -15.87 -11.08
CA ILE A 219 3.92 -14.43 -11.27
C ILE A 219 5.41 -14.05 -11.19
N GLU A 220 5.74 -12.85 -11.66
CA GLU A 220 7.12 -12.41 -11.84
C GLU A 220 7.85 -12.17 -10.51
N HIS A 221 7.14 -11.69 -9.48
CA HIS A 221 7.78 -11.31 -8.22
C HIS A 221 6.95 -11.72 -7.00
N LEU A 222 7.56 -12.50 -6.11
CA LEU A 222 7.01 -12.86 -4.81
C LEU A 222 7.89 -12.28 -3.70
N GLN A 223 7.33 -11.41 -2.88
CA GLN A 223 7.99 -10.82 -1.73
C GLN A 223 7.56 -11.52 -0.43
N LEU A 224 8.54 -11.95 0.35
CA LEU A 224 8.31 -12.47 1.69
C LEU A 224 8.71 -11.42 2.72
N GLY A 225 7.75 -10.98 3.51
CA GLY A 225 7.97 -10.09 4.63
C GLY A 225 7.75 -10.79 5.97
N PHE A 226 8.45 -10.31 7.01
CA PHE A 226 8.14 -10.69 8.39
C PHE A 226 7.23 -9.65 9.02
N LEU A 227 6.31 -10.12 9.88
CA LEU A 227 5.43 -9.25 10.63
C LEU A 227 6.24 -8.21 11.42
N LYS A 228 5.86 -6.96 11.32
CA LYS A 228 6.42 -5.86 12.12
C LYS A 228 5.41 -5.46 13.19
N MET A 229 5.82 -5.52 14.45
CA MET A 229 4.97 -5.17 15.60
C MET A 229 4.92 -3.66 15.79
N ILE A 230 4.38 -2.94 14.79
CA ILE A 230 4.37 -1.47 14.74
C ILE A 230 3.47 -0.89 15.84
N LYS A 231 3.93 0.14 16.53
CA LYS A 231 3.18 0.83 17.58
C LYS A 231 1.85 1.38 17.05
N GLY A 232 0.77 1.07 17.78
CA GLY A 232 -0.60 1.50 17.44
C GLY A 232 -1.42 0.47 16.67
N THR A 233 -0.80 -0.54 16.03
CA THR A 233 -1.52 -1.59 15.29
C THR A 233 -2.31 -2.52 16.20
N GLY A 234 -3.36 -3.15 15.67
CA GLY A 234 -4.20 -4.10 16.41
C GLY A 234 -3.41 -5.32 16.87
N VAL A 235 -2.60 -5.93 16.00
CA VAL A 235 -1.75 -7.08 16.32
C VAL A 235 -0.82 -6.77 17.50
N ARG A 236 -0.28 -5.55 17.57
CA ARG A 236 0.54 -5.17 18.72
C ARG A 236 -0.25 -5.03 20.01
N LYS A 237 -1.50 -4.58 19.96
CA LYS A 237 -2.38 -4.48 21.14
C LYS A 237 -2.73 -5.85 21.71
N THR A 238 -2.89 -6.86 20.86
CA THR A 238 -3.18 -8.25 21.22
C THR A 238 -1.93 -9.13 21.34
N ALA A 239 -0.74 -8.54 21.36
CA ALA A 239 0.53 -9.27 21.35
C ALA A 239 0.64 -10.32 22.45
N ASN A 240 0.18 -10.01 23.68
CA ASN A 240 0.23 -10.94 24.81
C ASN A 240 -0.70 -12.15 24.62
N GLU A 241 -1.87 -11.96 23.98
CA GLU A 241 -2.85 -13.03 23.71
C GLU A 241 -2.26 -14.10 22.79
N HIS A 242 -1.41 -13.69 21.87
CA HIS A 242 -0.76 -14.56 20.88
C HIS A 242 0.68 -14.91 21.24
N GLY A 243 1.17 -14.53 22.43
CA GLY A 243 2.52 -14.84 22.90
C GLY A 243 3.64 -14.21 22.10
N TYR A 244 3.40 -13.07 21.44
CA TYR A 244 4.41 -12.41 20.63
C TYR A 244 5.61 -11.94 21.44
N LYS A 245 6.81 -12.29 20.95
CA LYS A 245 8.06 -11.66 21.32
C LYS A 245 8.62 -10.90 20.12
N TYR A 246 9.05 -9.68 20.37
CA TYR A 246 9.47 -8.76 19.33
C TYR A 246 10.40 -7.68 19.88
N LYS A 247 11.14 -7.00 18.98
CA LYS A 247 11.93 -5.81 19.34
C LYS A 247 11.00 -4.61 19.45
N ASP A 248 11.04 -3.89 20.59
CA ASP A 248 10.21 -2.69 20.84
C ASP A 248 10.78 -1.40 20.23
N TYR A 249 11.73 -1.52 19.32
CA TYR A 249 12.38 -0.44 18.59
C TYR A 249 12.44 -0.80 17.08
N PRO A 250 12.60 0.19 16.19
CA PRO A 250 12.70 -0.09 14.77
C PRO A 250 13.77 -1.13 14.44
N PRO A 251 13.50 -2.05 13.53
CA PRO A 251 12.33 -2.18 12.66
C PRO A 251 11.10 -2.89 13.27
N TYR A 252 10.99 -3.00 14.61
CA TYR A 252 9.89 -3.67 15.33
C TYR A 252 9.75 -5.14 14.94
N GLU A 253 10.87 -5.79 14.81
CA GLU A 253 11.00 -7.14 14.28
C GLU A 253 10.29 -8.15 15.17
N PHE A 254 9.46 -8.97 14.55
CA PHE A 254 8.89 -10.17 15.14
C PHE A 254 10.00 -11.22 15.39
N LEU A 255 9.96 -11.89 16.53
CA LEU A 255 10.91 -12.96 16.88
C LEU A 255 10.21 -14.33 16.91
N TYR A 256 9.13 -14.46 17.68
CA TYR A 256 8.27 -15.64 17.71
C TYR A 256 6.91 -15.34 18.34
N ASN A 257 5.98 -16.27 18.18
CA ASN A 257 4.67 -16.26 18.83
C ASN A 257 4.25 -17.69 19.21
N ASN A 258 3.02 -17.90 19.66
CA ASN A 258 2.51 -19.24 20.04
C ASN A 258 2.39 -20.21 18.86
N TYR A 259 2.57 -19.79 17.63
CA TYR A 259 2.29 -20.58 16.42
C TYR A 259 3.56 -20.88 15.62
N ILE A 260 4.51 -19.95 15.59
CA ILE A 260 5.74 -20.06 14.81
C ILE A 260 6.93 -19.47 15.58
N SER A 261 8.06 -20.15 15.51
CA SER A 261 9.37 -19.70 16.02
C SER A 261 10.42 -19.90 14.94
N TYR A 262 11.44 -19.05 14.98
CA TYR A 262 12.64 -19.25 14.17
C TYR A 262 13.42 -20.49 14.62
#